data_777943ac35b722d77873cb167c68fc23
#
_entry.id   777943ac35b722d77873cb167c68fc23
#
_cell.length_a   1.000
_cell.length_b   1.000
_cell.length_c   1.000
_cell.angle_alpha   90.00
_cell.angle_beta   90.00
_cell.angle_gamma   90.00
#
_symmetry.space_group_name_H-M   'P 1'
#
loop_
_entity.id
_entity.type
_entity.pdbx_description
1 polymer ?
#
loop_
_entity_poly.entity_id
_entity_poly.type
_entity_poly.pdbx_seq_one_letter_code
_entity_poly.pdbx_strand_id
1 'polypeptide(L)'
;MRITWISYDFPEYSIRQVNALAQEHEVLLVMTSEVEDRLLCELDGSVALYSFERPRLRQPLRQCSSIRRIVRRIHEFRPDVVHFQNGHLWFNFALPMLSSYPLVITIHDPRHHEGDAVSRKTPQAVMDFGFRRADHVIVHGQNLVETVAEEIGIRRDRIHVIPHVAMGETAARVVVPEDNRLVLFFGRIWEYKGLEYLIRAAPLVAREIPEARFLIAGRGENFERYLRLMEHPEQFLVHNKWIGDEQRAEMFQRSAVVVLPYISATQSGVVPVAYTYGKPVVATSVGALPECVDHGRTGLLVPPCDQHALADAIVTLLRDDGLRREMGENGLRKLQQEWSAEVVAEMTAEVYECAIRDRRLAREKQPA
;
A
#
# COMPACT_ATOMS: atom_id res chain seq x y z
N MET A 1 13.94 21.73 0.32
CA MET A 1 12.90 21.96 -0.73
C MET A 1 11.56 22.28 -0.10
N ARG A 2 10.68 22.94 -0.82
CA ARG A 2 9.27 23.13 -0.45
C ARG A 2 8.43 22.10 -1.21
N ILE A 3 7.80 21.20 -0.51
CA ILE A 3 7.10 20.03 -1.08
C ILE A 3 5.61 20.17 -0.81
N THR A 4 4.77 20.07 -1.83
CA THR A 4 3.34 19.85 -1.61
C THR A 4 3.01 18.40 -1.86
N TRP A 5 2.47 17.70 -0.85
CA TRP A 5 1.99 16.34 -0.94
C TRP A 5 0.46 16.32 -0.96
N ILE A 6 -0.13 15.73 -2.00
CA ILE A 6 -1.59 15.65 -2.18
C ILE A 6 -2.03 14.20 -2.06
N SER A 7 -2.95 13.92 -1.14
CA SER A 7 -3.48 12.58 -0.89
C SER A 7 -5.00 12.59 -0.74
N TYR A 8 -5.69 11.83 -1.58
CA TYR A 8 -7.12 11.54 -1.46
C TYR A 8 -7.39 10.22 -0.74
N ASP A 9 -6.41 9.33 -0.76
CA ASP A 9 -6.43 8.00 -0.19
C ASP A 9 -5.07 7.71 0.47
N PHE A 10 -4.88 6.57 1.13
CA PHE A 10 -3.62 6.16 1.78
C PHE A 10 -3.11 7.11 2.88
N PRO A 11 -3.93 7.44 3.90
CA PRO A 11 -3.54 8.43 4.91
C PRO A 11 -2.30 8.00 5.72
N GLU A 12 -2.23 6.76 6.19
CA GLU A 12 -1.09 6.26 6.98
C GLU A 12 0.22 6.34 6.18
N TYR A 13 0.21 5.89 4.91
CA TYR A 13 1.34 6.03 4.01
C TYR A 13 1.79 7.50 3.89
N SER A 14 0.82 8.38 3.63
CA SER A 14 1.11 9.81 3.41
C SER A 14 1.68 10.48 4.66
N ILE A 15 1.11 10.23 5.84
CA ILE A 15 1.57 10.83 7.10
C ILE A 15 2.99 10.37 7.42
N ARG A 16 3.30 9.08 7.26
CA ARG A 16 4.65 8.58 7.50
C ARG A 16 5.68 9.20 6.57
N GLN A 17 5.34 9.32 5.28
CA GLN A 17 6.24 9.94 4.31
C GLN A 17 6.44 11.43 4.56
N VAL A 18 5.38 12.18 4.79
CA VAL A 18 5.53 13.64 5.01
C VAL A 18 6.23 13.96 6.32
N ASN A 19 6.06 13.15 7.37
CA ASN A 19 6.80 13.32 8.62
C ASN A 19 8.31 13.14 8.42
N ALA A 20 8.71 12.11 7.68
CA ALA A 20 10.12 11.88 7.38
C ALA A 20 10.69 12.98 6.46
N LEU A 21 9.95 13.37 5.42
CA LEU A 21 10.35 14.48 4.54
C LEU A 21 10.46 15.82 5.29
N ALA A 22 9.63 16.04 6.30
CA ALA A 22 9.60 17.28 7.06
C ALA A 22 10.82 17.47 7.98
N GLN A 23 11.63 16.42 8.19
CA GLN A 23 12.88 16.54 8.94
C GLN A 23 13.91 17.44 8.22
N GLU A 24 13.87 17.47 6.89
CA GLU A 24 14.83 18.23 6.07
C GLU A 24 14.16 19.23 5.11
N HIS A 25 12.84 19.18 4.98
CA HIS A 25 12.10 19.92 3.96
C HIS A 25 10.88 20.63 4.55
N GLU A 26 10.46 21.71 3.91
CA GLU A 26 9.20 22.39 4.23
C GLU A 26 8.05 21.66 3.49
N VAL A 27 7.12 21.07 4.23
CA VAL A 27 6.08 20.22 3.65
C VAL A 27 4.68 20.78 3.88
N LEU A 28 3.89 20.88 2.81
CA LEU A 28 2.45 21.09 2.85
C LEU A 28 1.74 19.78 2.51
N LEU A 29 1.06 19.18 3.49
CA LEU A 29 0.16 18.05 3.28
C LEU A 29 -1.25 18.54 2.95
N VAL A 30 -1.75 18.16 1.77
CA VAL A 30 -3.11 18.41 1.32
C VAL A 30 -3.86 17.08 1.35
N MET A 31 -4.76 16.87 2.30
CA MET A 31 -5.46 15.58 2.41
C MET A 31 -6.93 15.75 2.80
N THR A 32 -7.70 14.67 2.61
CA THR A 32 -9.13 14.67 2.97
C THR A 32 -9.33 14.72 4.48
N SER A 33 -10.41 15.38 4.93
CA SER A 33 -10.79 15.44 6.35
C SER A 33 -11.41 14.14 6.88
N GLU A 34 -11.60 13.13 6.01
CA GLU A 34 -12.16 11.80 6.37
C GLU A 34 -11.09 10.87 6.98
N VAL A 35 -10.03 11.41 7.52
CA VAL A 35 -8.93 10.67 8.18
C VAL A 35 -9.24 10.55 9.67
N GLU A 36 -8.97 9.39 10.24
CA GLU A 36 -9.15 9.17 11.67
C GLU A 36 -8.32 10.17 12.49
N ASP A 37 -8.92 10.79 13.48
CA ASP A 37 -8.26 11.81 14.34
C ASP A 37 -6.92 11.31 14.90
N ARG A 38 -6.83 10.00 15.17
CA ARG A 38 -5.63 9.35 15.66
C ARG A 38 -4.45 9.47 14.67
N LEU A 39 -4.66 9.21 13.38
CA LEU A 39 -3.61 9.35 12.36
C LEU A 39 -3.18 10.81 12.23
N LEU A 40 -4.11 11.76 12.40
CA LEU A 40 -3.78 13.18 12.41
C LEU A 40 -2.94 13.57 13.65
N CYS A 41 -3.11 12.89 14.78
CA CYS A 41 -2.26 13.07 15.96
C CYS A 41 -0.82 12.58 15.75
N GLU A 42 -0.58 11.69 14.79
CA GLU A 42 0.76 11.23 14.40
C GLU A 42 1.49 12.20 13.45
N LEU A 43 0.78 13.21 12.91
CA LEU A 43 1.37 14.20 12.01
C LEU A 43 2.35 15.09 12.76
N ASP A 44 3.58 15.21 12.24
CA ASP A 44 4.60 16.09 12.81
C ASP A 44 4.14 17.55 12.77
N GLY A 45 4.37 18.28 13.87
CA GLY A 45 3.95 19.68 14.02
C GLY A 45 4.61 20.65 13.05
N SER A 46 5.70 20.27 12.38
CA SER A 46 6.36 21.06 11.34
C SER A 46 5.67 20.97 9.98
N VAL A 47 4.81 19.95 9.76
CA VAL A 47 4.06 19.77 8.53
C VAL A 47 2.87 20.71 8.48
N ALA A 48 2.82 21.57 7.46
CA ALA A 48 1.65 22.40 7.22
C ALA A 48 0.51 21.55 6.68
N LEU A 49 -0.62 21.46 7.39
CA LEU A 49 -1.79 20.68 6.97
C LEU A 49 -2.83 21.58 6.30
N TYR A 50 -3.29 21.17 5.13
CA TYR A 50 -4.53 21.66 4.52
C TYR A 50 -5.52 20.52 4.36
N SER A 51 -6.48 20.42 5.29
CA SER A 51 -7.54 19.43 5.26
C SER A 51 -8.75 19.93 4.47
N PHE A 52 -9.37 19.07 3.66
CA PHE A 52 -10.54 19.40 2.86
C PHE A 52 -11.59 18.28 2.89
N GLU A 53 -12.87 18.67 2.89
CA GLU A 53 -13.96 17.72 2.69
C GLU A 53 -13.92 17.15 1.27
N ARG A 54 -14.02 15.81 1.14
CA ARG A 54 -14.10 15.13 -0.15
C ARG A 54 -15.54 15.18 -0.68
N PRO A 55 -15.86 15.99 -1.72
CA PRO A 55 -17.20 15.99 -2.24
C PRO A 55 -17.53 14.67 -2.94
N ARG A 56 -18.80 14.26 -2.93
CA ARG A 56 -19.23 13.07 -3.69
C ARG A 56 -18.95 13.27 -5.17
N LEU A 57 -18.56 12.19 -5.89
CA LEU A 57 -18.22 12.25 -7.33
C LEU A 57 -19.32 12.87 -8.20
N ARG A 58 -20.58 12.76 -7.77
CA ARG A 58 -21.77 13.31 -8.48
C ARG A 58 -22.08 14.77 -8.13
N GLN A 59 -21.18 15.48 -7.47
CA GLN A 59 -21.34 16.89 -7.07
C GLN A 59 -20.35 17.80 -7.81
N PRO A 60 -20.47 18.04 -9.12
CA PRO A 60 -19.46 18.72 -9.93
C PRO A 60 -19.12 20.12 -9.43
N LEU A 61 -20.11 20.92 -9.02
CA LEU A 61 -19.88 22.27 -8.53
C LEU A 61 -19.06 22.28 -7.22
N ARG A 62 -19.35 21.35 -6.32
CA ARG A 62 -18.58 21.20 -5.07
C ARG A 62 -17.16 20.70 -5.36
N GLN A 63 -17.00 19.77 -6.31
CA GLN A 63 -15.69 19.31 -6.77
C GLN A 63 -14.87 20.47 -7.33
N CYS A 64 -15.43 21.27 -8.26
CA CYS A 64 -14.75 22.44 -8.81
C CYS A 64 -14.38 23.46 -7.74
N SER A 65 -15.27 23.72 -6.76
CA SER A 65 -14.99 24.64 -5.66
C SER A 65 -13.86 24.12 -4.74
N SER A 66 -13.88 22.82 -4.40
CA SER A 66 -12.83 22.18 -3.60
C SER A 66 -11.48 22.25 -4.32
N ILE A 67 -11.44 21.86 -5.60
CA ILE A 67 -10.24 21.92 -6.43
C ILE A 67 -9.66 23.32 -6.50
N ARG A 68 -10.48 24.34 -6.74
CA ARG A 68 -9.99 25.74 -6.79
C ARG A 68 -9.35 26.17 -5.49
N ARG A 69 -9.90 25.76 -4.35
CA ARG A 69 -9.31 26.05 -3.02
C ARG A 69 -7.98 25.32 -2.82
N ILE A 70 -7.91 24.04 -3.20
CA ILE A 70 -6.67 23.26 -3.12
C ILE A 70 -5.59 23.90 -4.00
N VAL A 71 -5.89 24.18 -5.27
CA VAL A 71 -4.95 24.79 -6.21
C VAL A 71 -4.47 26.16 -5.71
N ARG A 72 -5.39 27.00 -5.19
CA ARG A 72 -5.02 28.28 -4.58
C ARG A 72 -4.04 28.07 -3.43
N ARG A 73 -4.31 27.14 -2.51
CA ARG A 73 -3.44 26.86 -1.37
C ARG A 73 -2.06 26.40 -1.80
N ILE A 74 -1.97 25.59 -2.85
CA ILE A 74 -0.71 25.15 -3.45
C ILE A 74 0.07 26.37 -4.01
N HIS A 75 -0.59 27.25 -4.76
CA HIS A 75 0.05 28.44 -5.29
C HIS A 75 0.50 29.43 -4.19
N GLU A 76 -0.26 29.57 -3.11
CA GLU A 76 0.14 30.36 -1.93
C GLU A 76 1.38 29.78 -1.25
N PHE A 77 1.47 28.46 -1.17
CA PHE A 77 2.63 27.77 -0.59
C PHE A 77 3.87 27.87 -1.48
N ARG A 78 3.74 28.02 -2.81
CA ARG A 78 4.84 28.11 -3.80
C ARG A 78 5.83 26.96 -3.68
N PRO A 79 5.39 25.70 -3.90
CA PRO A 79 6.28 24.55 -3.78
C PRO A 79 7.33 24.50 -4.88
N ASP A 80 8.47 23.86 -4.60
CA ASP A 80 9.47 23.49 -5.60
C ASP A 80 9.01 22.28 -6.40
N VAL A 81 8.23 21.38 -5.77
CA VAL A 81 7.67 20.16 -6.37
C VAL A 81 6.29 19.84 -5.80
N VAL A 82 5.43 19.30 -6.63
CA VAL A 82 4.12 18.75 -6.25
C VAL A 82 4.16 17.24 -6.35
N HIS A 83 3.85 16.55 -5.27
CA HIS A 83 3.66 15.10 -5.26
C HIS A 83 2.16 14.77 -5.16
N PHE A 84 1.67 13.94 -6.05
CA PHE A 84 0.30 13.46 -6.03
C PHE A 84 0.28 11.96 -5.77
N GLN A 85 -0.35 11.60 -4.66
CA GLN A 85 -0.48 10.21 -4.25
C GLN A 85 -1.61 9.55 -5.01
N ASN A 86 -1.26 8.68 -5.97
CA ASN A 86 -2.17 7.99 -6.87
C ASN A 86 -2.94 8.97 -7.80
N GLY A 87 -4.18 8.67 -8.16
CA GLY A 87 -5.03 9.48 -9.01
C GLY A 87 -6.42 9.67 -8.43
N HIS A 88 -7.10 10.76 -8.81
CA HIS A 88 -8.48 11.02 -8.41
C HIS A 88 -9.28 11.58 -9.59
N LEU A 89 -10.50 11.05 -9.82
CA LEU A 89 -11.33 11.36 -10.98
C LEU A 89 -11.35 12.87 -11.33
N TRP A 90 -11.69 13.71 -10.36
CA TRP A 90 -11.82 15.14 -10.60
C TRP A 90 -10.50 15.89 -10.56
N PHE A 91 -9.59 15.50 -9.66
CA PHE A 91 -8.33 16.20 -9.49
C PHE A 91 -7.37 15.97 -10.66
N ASN A 92 -7.44 14.81 -11.33
CA ASN A 92 -6.65 14.55 -12.53
C ASN A 92 -6.89 15.63 -13.62
N PHE A 93 -8.12 16.12 -13.75
CA PHE A 93 -8.45 17.23 -14.67
C PHE A 93 -7.92 18.59 -14.20
N ALA A 94 -7.56 18.72 -12.92
CA ALA A 94 -6.99 19.96 -12.39
C ALA A 94 -5.45 20.01 -12.47
N LEU A 95 -4.78 18.90 -12.73
CA LEU A 95 -3.31 18.85 -12.84
C LEU A 95 -2.73 19.87 -13.84
N PRO A 96 -3.37 20.20 -14.97
CA PRO A 96 -2.90 21.30 -15.84
C PRO A 96 -2.79 22.64 -15.15
N MET A 97 -3.58 22.93 -14.11
CA MET A 97 -3.50 24.18 -13.34
C MET A 97 -2.23 24.26 -12.49
N LEU A 98 -1.55 23.12 -12.26
CA LEU A 98 -0.29 23.00 -11.53
C LEU A 98 0.91 22.86 -12.46
N SER A 99 0.73 23.07 -13.77
CA SER A 99 1.77 22.89 -14.80
C SER A 99 3.02 23.78 -14.61
N SER A 100 2.97 24.80 -13.74
CA SER A 100 4.15 25.61 -13.37
C SER A 100 5.14 24.88 -12.45
N TYR A 101 4.71 23.82 -11.79
CA TYR A 101 5.52 23.05 -10.84
C TYR A 101 5.92 21.69 -11.43
N PRO A 102 7.11 21.17 -11.10
CA PRO A 102 7.41 19.75 -11.33
C PRO A 102 6.39 18.89 -10.62
N LEU A 103 5.90 17.84 -11.31
CA LEU A 103 4.89 16.93 -10.81
C LEU A 103 5.43 15.51 -10.71
N VAL A 104 5.42 14.96 -9.50
CA VAL A 104 5.71 13.54 -9.24
C VAL A 104 4.41 12.84 -8.84
N ILE A 105 4.15 11.66 -9.38
CA ILE A 105 2.97 10.85 -9.02
C ILE A 105 3.41 9.48 -8.54
N THR A 106 2.97 9.06 -7.36
CA THR A 106 3.06 7.64 -6.96
C THR A 106 1.90 6.87 -7.57
N ILE A 107 2.20 5.82 -8.33
CA ILE A 107 1.22 4.94 -8.96
C ILE A 107 1.19 3.63 -8.18
N HIS A 108 0.15 3.45 -7.34
CA HIS A 108 -0.03 2.20 -6.60
C HIS A 108 -0.56 1.08 -7.49
N ASP A 109 -1.55 1.39 -8.31
CA ASP A 109 -2.20 0.45 -9.21
C ASP A 109 -2.30 1.10 -10.61
N PRO A 110 -1.43 0.75 -11.56
CA PRO A 110 -1.48 1.29 -12.91
C PRO A 110 -2.74 0.85 -13.67
N ARG A 111 -3.30 -0.29 -13.29
CA ARG A 111 -4.55 -0.86 -13.84
C ARG A 111 -5.49 -1.29 -12.71
N HIS A 112 -6.79 -1.27 -13.01
CA HIS A 112 -7.79 -1.79 -12.07
C HIS A 112 -7.65 -3.30 -11.91
N HIS A 113 -7.70 -3.77 -10.67
CA HIS A 113 -7.76 -5.21 -10.42
C HIS A 113 -9.09 -5.80 -10.87
N GLU A 114 -9.05 -7.01 -11.39
CA GLU A 114 -10.25 -7.79 -11.70
C GLU A 114 -11.07 -7.99 -10.42
N GLY A 115 -12.39 -7.79 -10.51
CA GLY A 115 -13.28 -7.93 -9.36
C GLY A 115 -13.34 -6.73 -8.42
N ASP A 116 -12.43 -5.74 -8.48
CA ASP A 116 -12.48 -4.54 -7.65
C ASP A 116 -13.43 -3.48 -8.22
N ALA A 117 -14.70 -3.56 -7.80
CA ALA A 117 -15.73 -2.59 -8.23
C ALA A 117 -15.48 -1.16 -7.68
N VAL A 118 -14.68 -1.00 -6.64
CA VAL A 118 -14.41 0.31 -6.03
C VAL A 118 -13.41 1.10 -6.86
N SER A 119 -12.35 0.48 -7.35
CA SER A 119 -11.33 1.11 -8.18
C SER A 119 -11.91 1.59 -9.52
N ARG A 120 -12.89 0.87 -10.07
CA ARG A 120 -13.58 1.20 -11.33
C ARG A 120 -14.43 2.49 -11.31
N LYS A 121 -14.60 3.14 -10.14
CA LYS A 121 -15.30 4.43 -10.06
C LYS A 121 -14.57 5.57 -10.78
N THR A 122 -13.25 5.46 -10.95
CA THR A 122 -12.47 6.34 -11.80
C THR A 122 -12.16 5.61 -13.10
N PRO A 123 -12.63 6.05 -14.26
CA PRO A 123 -12.33 5.41 -15.55
C PRO A 123 -10.82 5.36 -15.80
N GLN A 124 -10.32 4.25 -16.35
CA GLN A 124 -8.90 4.05 -16.62
C GLN A 124 -8.30 5.19 -17.45
N ALA A 125 -9.01 5.63 -18.48
CA ALA A 125 -8.57 6.74 -19.33
C ALA A 125 -8.32 8.05 -18.55
N VAL A 126 -9.05 8.28 -17.45
CA VAL A 126 -8.85 9.45 -16.59
C VAL A 126 -7.61 9.24 -15.69
N MET A 127 -7.36 8.01 -15.24
CA MET A 127 -6.15 7.68 -14.51
C MET A 127 -4.94 7.88 -15.41
N ASP A 128 -4.95 7.30 -16.60
CA ASP A 128 -3.88 7.42 -17.60
C ASP A 128 -3.62 8.89 -17.98
N PHE A 129 -4.67 9.69 -18.14
CA PHE A 129 -4.56 11.12 -18.37
C PHE A 129 -3.80 11.83 -17.24
N GLY A 130 -4.08 11.48 -15.99
CA GLY A 130 -3.38 12.02 -14.84
C GLY A 130 -1.91 11.56 -14.82
N PHE A 131 -1.67 10.27 -14.95
CA PHE A 131 -0.33 9.67 -14.88
C PHE A 131 0.62 10.22 -15.96
N ARG A 132 0.14 10.40 -17.20
CA ARG A 132 0.93 10.99 -18.31
C ARG A 132 1.33 12.43 -18.11
N ARG A 133 0.79 13.13 -17.11
CA ARG A 133 1.17 14.51 -16.76
C ARG A 133 2.32 14.61 -15.79
N ALA A 134 2.69 13.49 -15.16
CA ALA A 134 3.83 13.49 -14.26
C ALA A 134 5.14 13.74 -15.04
N ASP A 135 6.00 14.54 -14.45
CA ASP A 135 7.38 14.66 -14.91
C ASP A 135 8.16 13.39 -14.56
N HIS A 136 7.92 12.83 -13.35
CA HIS A 136 8.43 11.54 -12.90
C HIS A 136 7.35 10.77 -12.14
N VAL A 137 7.44 9.45 -12.12
CA VAL A 137 6.52 8.59 -11.39
C VAL A 137 7.28 7.64 -10.46
N ILE A 138 6.64 7.30 -9.35
CA ILE A 138 7.10 6.31 -8.39
C ILE A 138 6.16 5.10 -8.48
N VAL A 139 6.73 3.90 -8.50
CA VAL A 139 6.02 2.62 -8.40
C VAL A 139 6.64 1.77 -7.30
N HIS A 140 5.89 0.80 -6.76
CA HIS A 140 6.33 0.00 -5.61
C HIS A 140 6.84 -1.40 -5.97
N GLY A 141 7.17 -1.63 -7.23
CA GLY A 141 7.74 -2.89 -7.70
C GLY A 141 8.32 -2.78 -9.09
N GLN A 142 9.41 -3.49 -9.34
CA GLN A 142 10.08 -3.54 -10.64
C GLN A 142 9.16 -4.11 -11.73
N ASN A 143 8.28 -5.04 -11.36
CA ASN A 143 7.28 -5.62 -12.25
C ASN A 143 6.30 -4.59 -12.83
N LEU A 144 6.14 -3.40 -12.20
CA LEU A 144 5.24 -2.34 -12.67
C LEU A 144 5.87 -1.44 -13.72
N VAL A 145 7.20 -1.43 -13.85
CA VAL A 145 7.93 -0.55 -14.76
C VAL A 145 7.49 -0.76 -16.20
N GLU A 146 7.42 -2.03 -16.65
CA GLU A 146 6.98 -2.35 -18.01
C GLU A 146 5.54 -1.93 -18.27
N THR A 147 4.63 -2.23 -17.36
CA THR A 147 3.21 -1.83 -17.47
C THR A 147 3.07 -0.31 -17.58
N VAL A 148 3.80 0.44 -16.76
CA VAL A 148 3.76 1.90 -16.76
C VAL A 148 4.41 2.47 -18.03
N ALA A 149 5.51 1.89 -18.48
CA ALA A 149 6.20 2.34 -19.69
C ALA A 149 5.38 2.06 -20.95
N GLU A 150 4.92 0.82 -21.13
CA GLU A 150 4.30 0.38 -22.38
C GLU A 150 2.81 0.75 -22.48
N GLU A 151 2.06 0.55 -21.40
CA GLU A 151 0.62 0.76 -21.47
C GLU A 151 0.18 2.20 -21.14
N ILE A 152 0.88 2.87 -20.21
CA ILE A 152 0.60 4.28 -19.88
C ILE A 152 1.40 5.22 -20.80
N GLY A 153 2.57 4.79 -21.29
CA GLY A 153 3.40 5.57 -22.19
C GLY A 153 4.33 6.54 -21.48
N ILE A 154 4.80 6.19 -20.27
CA ILE A 154 5.79 6.97 -19.53
C ILE A 154 7.19 6.45 -19.86
N ARG A 155 8.12 7.34 -20.11
CA ARG A 155 9.52 6.98 -20.41
C ARG A 155 10.14 6.25 -19.21
N ARG A 156 10.90 5.17 -19.46
CA ARG A 156 11.53 4.35 -18.41
C ARG A 156 12.48 5.13 -17.50
N ASP A 157 13.20 6.12 -18.04
CA ASP A 157 14.09 6.99 -17.27
C ASP A 157 13.36 7.97 -16.31
N ARG A 158 12.03 8.01 -16.35
CA ARG A 158 11.16 8.78 -15.46
C ARG A 158 10.36 7.90 -14.50
N ILE A 159 10.59 6.59 -14.53
CA ILE A 159 9.91 5.63 -13.63
C ILE A 159 10.90 5.21 -12.56
N HIS A 160 10.56 5.45 -11.30
CA HIS A 160 11.41 5.12 -10.16
C HIS A 160 10.73 4.04 -9.33
N VAL A 161 11.50 3.01 -8.98
CA VAL A 161 11.01 1.94 -8.10
C VAL A 161 11.43 2.27 -6.68
N ILE A 162 10.46 2.57 -5.83
CA ILE A 162 10.65 2.84 -4.41
C ILE A 162 9.77 1.88 -3.61
N PRO A 163 10.31 1.17 -2.63
CA PRO A 163 9.52 0.22 -1.84
C PRO A 163 8.37 0.90 -1.10
N HIS A 164 7.40 0.10 -0.71
CA HIS A 164 6.31 0.60 0.11
C HIS A 164 6.83 0.93 1.52
N VAL A 165 6.51 2.11 2.03
CA VAL A 165 6.95 2.53 3.36
C VAL A 165 6.44 1.57 4.46
N ALA A 166 7.21 1.42 5.53
CA ALA A 166 6.80 0.73 6.73
C ALA A 166 5.48 1.27 7.27
N MET A 167 4.56 0.37 7.58
CA MET A 167 3.21 0.68 8.09
C MET A 167 2.81 -0.28 9.20
N GLY A 168 1.72 0.01 9.88
CA GLY A 168 1.14 -0.89 10.86
C GLY A 168 1.57 -0.64 12.29
N GLU A 169 2.54 0.24 12.53
CA GLU A 169 2.87 0.68 13.89
C GLU A 169 1.65 1.36 14.51
N THR A 170 1.41 1.06 15.76
CA THR A 170 0.36 1.72 16.55
C THR A 170 0.94 2.24 17.86
N ALA A 171 0.55 3.44 18.26
CA ALA A 171 0.90 3.99 19.57
C ALA A 171 0.31 3.18 20.73
N ALA A 172 -0.76 2.41 20.50
CA ALA A 172 -1.30 1.50 21.51
C ALA A 172 -0.35 0.32 21.70
N ARG A 173 0.28 0.25 22.87
CA ARG A 173 1.08 -0.90 23.32
C ARG A 173 0.16 -2.05 23.71
N VAL A 174 -0.52 -2.64 22.73
CA VAL A 174 -1.21 -3.91 22.94
C VAL A 174 -0.15 -5.00 22.88
N VAL A 175 0.13 -5.66 23.97
CA VAL A 175 1.02 -6.83 24.01
C VAL A 175 0.12 -8.05 24.14
N VAL A 176 0.03 -8.82 23.05
CA VAL A 176 -0.75 -10.06 23.02
C VAL A 176 0.19 -11.23 22.78
N PRO A 177 0.07 -12.33 23.55
CA PRO A 177 0.89 -13.51 23.30
C PRO A 177 0.57 -14.11 21.92
N GLU A 178 1.63 -14.56 21.24
CA GLU A 178 1.52 -15.29 19.99
C GLU A 178 0.82 -16.64 20.20
N ASP A 179 -0.09 -16.95 19.32
CA ASP A 179 -0.70 -18.26 19.16
C ASP A 179 0.03 -18.99 18.01
N ASN A 180 0.90 -19.92 18.38
CA ASN A 180 1.76 -20.65 17.45
C ASN A 180 1.00 -21.48 16.40
N ARG A 181 -0.33 -21.52 16.45
CA ARG A 181 -1.21 -22.27 15.52
C ARG A 181 -2.14 -21.36 14.74
N LEU A 182 -2.02 -20.04 14.89
CA LEU A 182 -2.90 -19.08 14.23
C LEU A 182 -2.32 -18.56 12.92
N VAL A 183 -3.00 -18.85 11.83
CA VAL A 183 -2.69 -18.39 10.46
C VAL A 183 -3.55 -17.16 10.16
N LEU A 184 -2.97 -16.04 9.74
CA LEU A 184 -3.68 -14.81 9.46
C LEU A 184 -3.75 -14.53 7.95
N PHE A 185 -4.97 -14.36 7.44
CA PHE A 185 -5.26 -13.65 6.20
C PHE A 185 -5.80 -12.25 6.57
N PHE A 186 -5.13 -11.21 6.10
CA PHE A 186 -5.52 -9.82 6.38
C PHE A 186 -5.65 -8.98 5.10
N GLY A 187 -6.66 -8.12 5.07
CA GLY A 187 -6.86 -7.14 4.01
C GLY A 187 -8.21 -7.26 3.30
N ARG A 188 -8.32 -6.60 2.14
CA ARG A 188 -9.57 -6.64 1.36
C ARG A 188 -9.91 -8.07 0.93
N ILE A 189 -11.15 -8.48 1.14
CA ILE A 189 -11.65 -9.81 0.71
C ILE A 189 -12.24 -9.68 -0.69
N TRP A 190 -11.38 -9.79 -1.69
CA TRP A 190 -11.71 -9.79 -3.11
C TRP A 190 -11.15 -11.04 -3.77
N GLU A 191 -11.76 -11.46 -4.89
CA GLU A 191 -11.39 -12.68 -5.60
C GLU A 191 -9.89 -12.78 -5.89
N TYR A 192 -9.28 -11.70 -6.42
CA TYR A 192 -7.85 -11.67 -6.75
C TYR A 192 -6.91 -11.88 -5.55
N LYS A 193 -7.41 -11.72 -4.31
CA LYS A 193 -6.68 -12.01 -3.06
C LYS A 193 -6.61 -13.50 -2.73
N GLY A 194 -7.29 -14.36 -3.49
CA GLY A 194 -7.13 -15.79 -3.45
C GLY A 194 -7.52 -16.47 -2.14
N LEU A 195 -8.41 -15.87 -1.34
CA LEU A 195 -8.85 -16.42 -0.05
C LEU A 195 -9.34 -17.87 -0.19
N GLU A 196 -9.95 -18.22 -1.32
CA GLU A 196 -10.42 -19.58 -1.58
C GLU A 196 -9.31 -20.62 -1.51
N TYR A 197 -8.07 -20.29 -1.93
CA TYR A 197 -6.94 -21.22 -1.88
C TYR A 197 -6.46 -21.44 -0.44
N LEU A 198 -6.53 -20.44 0.43
CA LEU A 198 -6.27 -20.63 1.86
C LEU A 198 -7.35 -21.54 2.49
N ILE A 199 -8.61 -21.32 2.16
CA ILE A 199 -9.71 -22.16 2.68
C ILE A 199 -9.54 -23.61 2.23
N ARG A 200 -9.17 -23.85 0.97
CA ARG A 200 -8.89 -25.19 0.45
C ARG A 200 -7.61 -25.82 0.99
N ALA A 201 -6.63 -25.00 1.39
CA ALA A 201 -5.41 -25.47 2.04
C ALA A 201 -5.66 -25.87 3.52
N ALA A 202 -6.64 -25.26 4.18
CA ALA A 202 -6.90 -25.47 5.60
C ALA A 202 -7.10 -26.95 6.00
N PRO A 203 -7.91 -27.77 5.33
CA PRO A 203 -8.02 -29.20 5.66
C PRO A 203 -6.71 -29.98 5.44
N LEU A 204 -5.85 -29.56 4.51
CA LEU A 204 -4.53 -30.15 4.30
C LEU A 204 -3.60 -29.81 5.47
N VAL A 205 -3.60 -28.55 5.93
CA VAL A 205 -2.86 -28.12 7.11
C VAL A 205 -3.35 -28.86 8.36
N ALA A 206 -4.68 -28.98 8.53
CA ALA A 206 -5.27 -29.62 9.70
C ALA A 206 -4.95 -31.12 9.82
N ARG A 207 -4.71 -31.84 8.70
CA ARG A 207 -4.22 -33.24 8.73
C ARG A 207 -2.86 -33.37 9.42
N GLU A 208 -2.02 -32.35 9.25
CA GLU A 208 -0.65 -32.31 9.78
C GLU A 208 -0.56 -31.59 11.13
N ILE A 209 -1.44 -30.62 11.37
CA ILE A 209 -1.53 -29.79 12.56
C ILE A 209 -3.01 -29.59 12.91
N PRO A 210 -3.64 -30.51 13.64
CA PRO A 210 -5.08 -30.47 13.93
C PRO A 210 -5.54 -29.22 14.70
N GLU A 211 -4.64 -28.60 15.47
CA GLU A 211 -4.92 -27.40 16.25
C GLU A 211 -4.78 -26.10 15.44
N ALA A 212 -4.43 -26.17 14.15
CA ALA A 212 -4.29 -25.00 13.32
C ALA A 212 -5.63 -24.25 13.19
N ARG A 213 -5.56 -22.92 13.33
CA ARG A 213 -6.71 -22.02 13.20
C ARG A 213 -6.42 -20.94 12.18
N PHE A 214 -7.46 -20.47 11.51
CA PHE A 214 -7.36 -19.50 10.44
C PHE A 214 -8.16 -18.25 10.78
N LEU A 215 -7.47 -17.12 10.94
CA LEU A 215 -8.08 -15.82 11.17
C LEU A 215 -8.18 -15.08 9.83
N ILE A 216 -9.39 -14.81 9.39
CA ILE A 216 -9.69 -14.05 8.18
C ILE A 216 -10.22 -12.69 8.60
N ALA A 217 -9.49 -11.62 8.29
CA ALA A 217 -9.81 -10.28 8.74
C ALA A 217 -9.73 -9.26 7.62
N GLY A 218 -10.82 -8.51 7.44
CA GLY A 218 -10.90 -7.41 6.47
C GLY A 218 -12.29 -7.26 5.86
N ARG A 219 -12.47 -6.20 5.08
CA ARG A 219 -13.74 -5.92 4.41
C ARG A 219 -13.66 -6.30 2.93
N GLY A 220 -14.75 -6.88 2.40
CA GLY A 220 -14.80 -7.23 0.99
C GLY A 220 -16.19 -7.59 0.48
N GLU A 221 -16.20 -8.52 -0.46
CA GLU A 221 -17.39 -9.04 -1.10
C GLU A 221 -18.25 -9.92 -0.16
N ASN A 222 -19.39 -10.39 -0.67
CA ASN A 222 -20.24 -11.31 0.06
C ASN A 222 -19.46 -12.59 0.45
N PHE A 223 -19.41 -12.87 1.73
CA PHE A 223 -18.62 -13.95 2.30
C PHE A 223 -19.25 -15.34 2.14
N GLU A 224 -20.53 -15.44 1.73
CA GLU A 224 -21.24 -16.72 1.61
C GLU A 224 -20.56 -17.73 0.70
N ARG A 225 -19.94 -17.26 -0.40
CA ARG A 225 -19.22 -18.14 -1.32
C ARG A 225 -18.05 -18.85 -0.62
N TYR A 226 -17.40 -18.16 0.31
CA TYR A 226 -16.27 -18.69 1.08
C TYR A 226 -16.73 -19.67 2.18
N LEU A 227 -17.85 -19.37 2.85
CA LEU A 227 -18.42 -20.29 3.85
C LEU A 227 -18.75 -21.66 3.25
N ARG A 228 -19.21 -21.70 1.99
CA ARG A 228 -19.52 -22.95 1.30
C ARG A 228 -18.27 -23.81 0.97
N LEU A 229 -17.09 -23.21 0.99
CA LEU A 229 -15.82 -23.91 0.75
C LEU A 229 -15.19 -24.45 2.03
N MET A 230 -15.67 -24.03 3.20
CA MET A 230 -15.11 -24.42 4.50
C MET A 230 -15.61 -25.82 4.87
N GLU A 231 -14.73 -26.81 4.86
CA GLU A 231 -15.05 -28.19 5.30
C GLU A 231 -15.19 -28.24 6.83
N HIS A 232 -14.37 -27.44 7.55
CA HIS A 232 -14.33 -27.34 9.01
C HIS A 232 -14.49 -25.88 9.46
N PRO A 233 -15.72 -25.31 9.44
CA PRO A 233 -15.96 -23.91 9.75
C PRO A 233 -15.46 -23.49 11.15
N GLU A 234 -15.41 -24.42 12.11
CA GLU A 234 -14.94 -24.20 13.49
C GLU A 234 -13.46 -23.83 13.59
N GLN A 235 -12.66 -24.12 12.55
CA GLN A 235 -11.24 -23.72 12.47
C GLN A 235 -11.05 -22.27 12.06
N PHE A 236 -12.11 -21.60 11.58
CA PHE A 236 -12.03 -20.25 11.04
C PHE A 236 -12.61 -19.21 11.99
N LEU A 237 -11.86 -18.15 12.21
CA LEU A 237 -12.28 -16.92 12.87
C LEU A 237 -12.46 -15.84 11.81
N VAL A 238 -13.72 -15.44 11.53
CA VAL A 238 -14.01 -14.55 10.40
C VAL A 238 -14.45 -13.17 10.88
N HIS A 239 -13.73 -12.13 10.45
CA HIS A 239 -14.04 -10.73 10.66
C HIS A 239 -14.21 -10.01 9.31
N ASN A 240 -15.31 -10.26 8.60
CA ASN A 240 -15.63 -9.56 7.34
C ASN A 240 -16.21 -8.16 7.63
N LYS A 241 -15.35 -7.26 8.13
CA LYS A 241 -15.66 -5.88 8.46
C LYS A 241 -14.41 -5.00 8.36
N TRP A 242 -14.58 -3.69 8.49
CA TRP A 242 -13.44 -2.80 8.71
C TRP A 242 -12.73 -3.15 10.02
N ILE A 243 -11.40 -3.24 9.96
CA ILE A 243 -10.55 -3.55 11.12
C ILE A 243 -9.79 -2.27 11.48
N GLY A 244 -10.04 -1.77 12.69
CA GLY A 244 -9.29 -0.62 13.23
C GLY A 244 -7.87 -1.01 13.64
N ASP A 245 -7.02 -0.01 13.87
CA ASP A 245 -5.59 -0.20 14.06
C ASP A 245 -5.23 -1.04 15.29
N GLU A 246 -5.92 -0.84 16.42
CA GLU A 246 -5.68 -1.65 17.62
C GLU A 246 -6.01 -3.13 17.39
N GLN A 247 -7.15 -3.39 16.73
CA GLN A 247 -7.55 -4.75 16.40
C GLN A 247 -6.61 -5.35 15.35
N ARG A 248 -6.12 -4.54 14.40
CA ARG A 248 -5.06 -4.94 13.44
C ARG A 248 -3.81 -5.37 14.19
N ALA A 249 -3.31 -4.53 15.09
CA ALA A 249 -2.13 -4.81 15.90
C ALA A 249 -2.26 -6.11 16.69
N GLU A 250 -3.40 -6.30 17.38
CA GLU A 250 -3.71 -7.52 18.10
C GLU A 250 -3.66 -8.76 17.20
N MET A 251 -4.32 -8.70 16.04
CA MET A 251 -4.38 -9.81 15.09
C MET A 251 -3.01 -10.21 14.56
N PHE A 252 -2.16 -9.23 14.19
CA PHE A 252 -0.82 -9.51 13.70
C PHE A 252 0.09 -10.02 14.83
N GLN A 253 0.07 -9.43 16.02
CA GLN A 253 0.86 -9.91 17.15
C GLN A 253 0.50 -11.34 17.53
N ARG A 254 -0.80 -11.65 17.56
CA ARG A 254 -1.32 -12.96 17.93
C ARG A 254 -1.04 -14.03 16.88
N SER A 255 -0.91 -13.69 15.61
CA SER A 255 -0.71 -14.68 14.55
C SER A 255 0.72 -15.26 14.55
N ALA A 256 0.85 -16.54 14.15
CA ALA A 256 2.11 -17.19 13.91
C ALA A 256 2.69 -16.85 12.53
N VAL A 257 1.82 -16.82 11.52
CA VAL A 257 2.19 -16.59 10.12
C VAL A 257 1.12 -15.77 9.41
N VAL A 258 1.55 -14.89 8.52
CA VAL A 258 0.65 -14.11 7.64
C VAL A 258 0.66 -14.71 6.25
N VAL A 259 -0.53 -14.93 5.66
CA VAL A 259 -0.68 -15.60 4.37
C VAL A 259 -1.31 -14.68 3.33
N LEU A 260 -0.63 -14.55 2.19
CA LEU A 260 -1.07 -13.78 1.03
C LEU A 260 -1.21 -14.69 -0.20
N PRO A 261 -2.34 -15.43 -0.33
CA PRO A 261 -2.53 -16.46 -1.37
C PRO A 261 -3.01 -15.83 -2.69
N TYR A 262 -2.50 -14.67 -3.05
CA TYR A 262 -3.01 -13.83 -4.13
C TYR A 262 -2.94 -14.53 -5.48
N ILE A 263 -3.99 -14.36 -6.29
CA ILE A 263 -4.03 -14.80 -7.70
C ILE A 263 -3.33 -13.78 -8.57
N SER A 264 -3.50 -12.50 -8.24
CA SER A 264 -2.89 -11.35 -8.91
C SER A 264 -2.60 -10.25 -7.90
N ALA A 265 -1.52 -9.51 -8.10
CA ALA A 265 -1.18 -8.36 -7.29
C ALA A 265 -0.35 -7.36 -8.10
N THR A 266 -0.50 -6.06 -7.79
CA THR A 266 0.48 -5.03 -8.13
C THR A 266 1.53 -4.96 -7.04
N GLN A 267 1.09 -4.73 -5.81
CA GLN A 267 1.89 -4.68 -4.58
C GLN A 267 1.02 -5.08 -3.38
N SER A 268 1.60 -5.16 -2.17
CA SER A 268 0.82 -5.41 -0.96
C SER A 268 1.33 -4.65 0.25
N GLY A 269 0.54 -3.72 0.77
CA GLY A 269 0.79 -3.08 2.07
C GLY A 269 0.67 -4.02 3.28
N VAL A 270 0.23 -5.27 3.08
CA VAL A 270 0.15 -6.26 4.17
C VAL A 270 1.51 -6.81 4.56
N VAL A 271 2.45 -6.93 3.61
CA VAL A 271 3.81 -7.42 3.89
C VAL A 271 4.56 -6.48 4.85
N PRO A 272 4.62 -5.15 4.62
CA PRO A 272 5.21 -4.23 5.59
C PRO A 272 4.57 -4.33 6.98
N VAL A 273 3.24 -4.45 7.05
CA VAL A 273 2.54 -4.63 8.34
C VAL A 273 2.96 -5.93 9.02
N ALA A 274 3.04 -7.04 8.30
CA ALA A 274 3.51 -8.32 8.87
C ALA A 274 4.93 -8.19 9.45
N TYR A 275 5.83 -7.55 8.71
CA TYR A 275 7.21 -7.35 9.14
C TYR A 275 7.33 -6.38 10.33
N THR A 276 6.48 -5.36 10.44
CA THR A 276 6.40 -4.49 11.63
C THR A 276 6.18 -5.30 12.92
N TYR A 277 5.40 -6.39 12.83
CA TYR A 277 5.14 -7.28 13.96
C TYR A 277 6.06 -8.51 14.00
N GLY A 278 7.13 -8.53 13.22
CA GLY A 278 8.08 -9.64 13.16
C GLY A 278 7.45 -10.97 12.73
N LYS A 279 6.44 -10.91 11.82
CA LYS A 279 5.74 -12.10 11.35
C LYS A 279 6.25 -12.52 9.98
N PRO A 280 6.61 -13.82 9.81
CA PRO A 280 6.95 -14.36 8.51
C PRO A 280 5.73 -14.39 7.59
N VAL A 281 5.98 -14.32 6.29
CA VAL A 281 4.94 -14.26 5.28
C VAL A 281 5.00 -15.50 4.39
N VAL A 282 3.85 -16.16 4.19
CA VAL A 282 3.67 -17.10 3.07
C VAL A 282 2.92 -16.36 1.97
N ALA A 283 3.54 -16.18 0.82
CA ALA A 283 2.96 -15.43 -0.29
C ALA A 283 3.08 -16.20 -1.61
N THR A 284 2.16 -15.91 -2.52
CA THR A 284 2.26 -16.41 -3.89
C THR A 284 3.23 -15.58 -4.71
N SER A 285 3.88 -16.21 -5.72
CA SER A 285 4.83 -15.56 -6.62
C SER A 285 4.12 -14.75 -7.71
N VAL A 286 3.37 -13.70 -7.31
CA VAL A 286 2.65 -12.81 -8.22
C VAL A 286 2.97 -11.35 -7.96
N GLY A 287 2.96 -10.53 -9.02
CA GLY A 287 3.22 -9.09 -8.93
C GLY A 287 4.55 -8.77 -8.24
N ALA A 288 4.55 -7.79 -7.35
CA ALA A 288 5.73 -7.40 -6.58
C ALA A 288 5.93 -8.24 -5.29
N LEU A 289 5.14 -9.27 -5.02
CA LEU A 289 5.32 -10.08 -3.81
C LEU A 289 6.70 -10.76 -3.76
N PRO A 290 7.27 -11.30 -4.87
CA PRO A 290 8.62 -11.84 -4.86
C PRO A 290 9.74 -10.82 -4.60
N GLU A 291 9.47 -9.53 -4.80
CA GLU A 291 10.40 -8.45 -4.48
C GLU A 291 10.32 -8.07 -2.97
N CYS A 292 9.15 -8.29 -2.36
CA CYS A 292 8.91 -8.00 -0.95
C CYS A 292 9.32 -9.14 -0.02
N VAL A 293 9.13 -10.39 -0.46
CA VAL A 293 9.37 -11.60 0.36
C VAL A 293 10.58 -12.34 -0.16
N ASP A 294 11.67 -12.34 0.61
CA ASP A 294 12.87 -13.10 0.32
C ASP A 294 12.62 -14.57 0.70
N HIS A 295 12.43 -15.43 -0.32
CA HIS A 295 12.13 -16.85 -0.12
C HIS A 295 13.18 -17.55 0.74
N GLY A 296 12.74 -18.24 1.79
CA GLY A 296 13.62 -18.93 2.74
C GLY A 296 14.28 -18.01 3.78
N ARG A 297 14.12 -16.67 3.68
CA ARG A 297 14.76 -15.71 4.59
C ARG A 297 13.77 -14.87 5.38
N THR A 298 12.77 -14.27 4.73
CA THR A 298 11.73 -13.45 5.40
C THR A 298 10.35 -14.09 5.30
N GLY A 299 10.24 -15.19 4.59
CA GLY A 299 9.02 -15.93 4.36
C GLY A 299 9.17 -16.99 3.28
N LEU A 300 8.07 -17.57 2.85
CA LEU A 300 8.03 -18.60 1.81
C LEU A 300 7.19 -18.13 0.62
N LEU A 301 7.71 -18.30 -0.59
CA LEU A 301 7.00 -18.05 -1.84
C LEU A 301 6.51 -19.38 -2.42
N VAL A 302 5.25 -19.38 -2.86
CA VAL A 302 4.59 -20.54 -3.47
C VAL A 302 3.95 -20.17 -4.81
N PRO A 303 3.68 -21.11 -5.72
CA PRO A 303 2.92 -20.83 -6.93
C PRO A 303 1.51 -20.32 -6.62
N PRO A 304 0.96 -19.39 -7.43
CA PRO A 304 -0.44 -19.00 -7.29
C PRO A 304 -1.38 -20.14 -7.64
N CYS A 305 -2.58 -20.12 -7.07
CA CYS A 305 -3.62 -21.13 -7.30
C CYS A 305 -3.23 -22.55 -6.92
N ASP A 306 -2.21 -22.75 -6.08
CA ASP A 306 -1.75 -24.04 -5.59
C ASP A 306 -1.99 -24.18 -4.08
N GLN A 307 -3.10 -24.82 -3.72
CA GLN A 307 -3.48 -25.06 -2.33
C GLN A 307 -2.56 -26.07 -1.61
N HIS A 308 -1.89 -26.98 -2.34
CA HIS A 308 -0.96 -27.95 -1.75
C HIS A 308 0.36 -27.29 -1.37
N ALA A 309 0.97 -26.55 -2.28
CA ALA A 309 2.18 -25.78 -1.99
C ALA A 309 1.93 -24.76 -0.88
N LEU A 310 0.75 -24.12 -0.84
CA LEU A 310 0.35 -23.21 0.21
C LEU A 310 0.26 -23.92 1.58
N ALA A 311 -0.39 -25.09 1.62
CA ALA A 311 -0.51 -25.89 2.84
C ALA A 311 0.87 -26.32 3.36
N ASP A 312 1.74 -26.83 2.49
CA ASP A 312 3.08 -27.29 2.84
C ASP A 312 3.93 -26.16 3.43
N ALA A 313 3.87 -24.96 2.85
CA ALA A 313 4.55 -23.79 3.37
C ALA A 313 4.02 -23.36 4.75
N ILE A 314 2.71 -23.36 4.94
CA ILE A 314 2.08 -23.08 6.24
C ILE A 314 2.51 -24.12 7.28
N VAL A 315 2.43 -25.41 6.97
CA VAL A 315 2.83 -26.51 7.86
C VAL A 315 4.31 -26.37 8.25
N THR A 316 5.18 -26.04 7.30
CA THR A 316 6.62 -25.83 7.56
C THR A 316 6.82 -24.79 8.64
N LEU A 317 6.17 -23.62 8.53
CA LEU A 317 6.34 -22.53 9.51
C LEU A 317 5.61 -22.81 10.84
N LEU A 318 4.51 -23.55 10.84
CA LEU A 318 3.81 -23.89 12.07
C LEU A 318 4.52 -25.00 12.87
N ARG A 319 5.33 -25.85 12.21
CA ARG A 319 6.11 -26.92 12.87
C ARG A 319 7.43 -26.46 13.46
N ASP A 320 8.05 -25.47 12.81
CA ASP A 320 9.37 -24.98 13.21
C ASP A 320 9.30 -23.54 13.77
N ASP A 321 9.18 -23.46 15.10
CA ASP A 321 9.13 -22.21 15.83
C ASP A 321 10.44 -21.39 15.67
N GLY A 322 11.58 -22.05 15.53
CA GLY A 322 12.89 -21.42 15.32
C GLY A 322 12.94 -20.72 13.96
N LEU A 323 12.64 -21.46 12.89
CA LEU A 323 12.59 -20.94 11.52
C LEU A 323 11.57 -19.79 11.40
N ARG A 324 10.39 -19.97 12.01
CA ARG A 324 9.34 -18.96 12.01
C ARG A 324 9.79 -17.64 12.62
N ARG A 325 10.45 -17.68 13.79
CA ARG A 325 10.97 -16.49 14.47
C ARG A 325 12.11 -15.86 13.69
N GLU A 326 13.04 -16.65 13.19
CA GLU A 326 14.17 -16.18 12.38
C GLU A 326 13.67 -15.42 11.14
N MET A 327 12.71 -15.98 10.41
CA MET A 327 12.11 -15.32 9.23
C MET A 327 11.39 -14.02 9.62
N GLY A 328 10.66 -14.00 10.72
CA GLY A 328 9.99 -12.81 11.23
C GLY A 328 10.97 -11.71 11.61
N GLU A 329 12.07 -12.04 12.31
CA GLU A 329 13.14 -11.10 12.65
C GLU A 329 13.87 -10.58 11.41
N ASN A 330 14.08 -11.43 10.41
CA ASN A 330 14.67 -11.03 9.13
C ASN A 330 13.74 -10.06 8.39
N GLY A 331 12.41 -10.30 8.42
CA GLY A 331 11.43 -9.40 7.86
C GLY A 331 11.45 -8.02 8.54
N LEU A 332 11.50 -7.99 9.87
CA LEU A 332 11.60 -6.75 10.64
C LEU A 332 12.91 -5.99 10.33
N ARG A 333 14.04 -6.70 10.22
CA ARG A 333 15.32 -6.08 9.82
C ARG A 333 15.25 -5.48 8.41
N LYS A 334 14.68 -6.20 7.44
CA LYS A 334 14.47 -5.70 6.07
C LYS A 334 13.60 -4.43 6.09
N LEU A 335 12.50 -4.44 6.84
CA LEU A 335 11.63 -3.28 7.00
C LEU A 335 12.40 -2.06 7.53
N GLN A 336 13.19 -2.24 8.60
CA GLN A 336 13.93 -1.15 9.24
C GLN A 336 15.06 -0.61 8.36
N GLN A 337 15.73 -1.46 7.60
CA GLN A 337 16.90 -1.09 6.81
C GLN A 337 16.55 -0.56 5.42
N GLU A 338 15.46 -1.06 4.80
CA GLU A 338 15.15 -0.79 3.41
C GLU A 338 13.83 -0.01 3.23
N TRP A 339 12.89 -0.11 4.20
CA TRP A 339 11.53 0.42 4.05
C TRP A 339 11.13 1.37 5.18
N SER A 340 12.07 1.80 6.02
CA SER A 340 11.78 2.81 7.04
C SER A 340 11.29 4.10 6.37
N ALA A 341 10.56 4.93 7.09
CA ALA A 341 10.03 6.18 6.55
C ALA A 341 11.15 7.11 6.09
N GLU A 342 12.28 7.10 6.81
CA GLU A 342 13.47 7.89 6.51
C GLU A 342 14.10 7.46 5.18
N VAL A 343 14.36 6.15 5.00
CA VAL A 343 14.95 5.59 3.76
C VAL A 343 14.06 5.85 2.57
N VAL A 344 12.75 5.61 2.69
CA VAL A 344 11.80 5.82 1.59
C VAL A 344 11.62 7.32 1.28
N ALA A 345 11.70 8.19 2.29
CA ALA A 345 11.66 9.64 2.09
C ALA A 345 12.90 10.16 1.38
N GLU A 346 14.10 9.67 1.73
CA GLU A 346 15.36 9.99 1.04
C GLU A 346 15.28 9.60 -0.45
N MET A 347 14.91 8.35 -0.75
CA MET A 347 14.71 7.90 -2.14
C MET A 347 13.67 8.77 -2.88
N THR A 348 12.59 9.16 -2.19
CA THR A 348 11.55 10.02 -2.76
C THR A 348 12.07 11.44 -3.03
N ALA A 349 12.90 11.99 -2.15
CA ALA A 349 13.52 13.30 -2.33
C ALA A 349 14.47 13.34 -3.54
N GLU A 350 15.22 12.26 -3.79
CA GLU A 350 16.04 12.12 -4.99
C GLU A 350 15.20 12.20 -6.28
N VAL A 351 14.01 11.60 -6.30
CA VAL A 351 13.08 11.72 -7.43
C VAL A 351 12.60 13.15 -7.61
N TYR A 352 12.36 13.89 -6.52
CA TYR A 352 12.00 15.31 -6.60
C TYR A 352 13.12 16.15 -7.21
N GLU A 353 14.37 15.89 -6.81
CA GLU A 353 15.53 16.58 -7.40
C GLU A 353 15.66 16.30 -8.89
N CYS A 354 15.43 15.06 -9.33
CA CYS A 354 15.36 14.71 -10.74
C CYS A 354 14.27 15.49 -11.47
N ALA A 355 13.06 15.55 -10.93
CA ALA A 355 11.94 16.27 -11.54
C ALA A 355 12.19 17.78 -11.64
N ILE A 356 12.76 18.39 -10.59
CA ILE A 356 13.11 19.80 -10.56
C ILE A 356 14.19 20.12 -11.60
N ARG A 357 15.26 19.30 -11.64
CA ARG A 357 16.38 19.47 -12.59
C ARG A 357 15.91 19.35 -14.04
N ASP A 358 15.14 18.31 -14.37
CA ASP A 358 14.64 18.07 -15.72
C ASP A 358 13.74 19.19 -16.20
N ARG A 359 12.91 19.70 -15.30
CA ARG A 359 12.02 20.83 -15.59
C ARG A 359 12.79 22.12 -15.84
N ARG A 360 13.85 22.38 -15.09
CA ARG A 360 14.74 23.52 -15.28
C ARG A 360 15.44 23.46 -16.65
N LEU A 361 16.02 22.31 -16.96
CA LEU A 361 16.67 22.10 -18.26
C LEU A 361 15.72 22.24 -19.46
N ALA A 362 14.45 21.80 -19.29
CA ALA A 362 13.43 21.97 -20.33
C ALA A 362 13.09 23.45 -20.58
N ARG A 363 13.04 24.28 -19.52
CA ARG A 363 12.80 25.73 -19.66
C ARG A 363 13.98 26.45 -20.31
N GLU A 364 15.20 26.08 -20.02
CA GLU A 364 16.41 26.67 -20.60
C GLU A 364 16.54 26.38 -22.11
N LYS A 365 15.93 25.30 -22.59
CA LYS A 365 15.92 24.89 -24.01
C LYS A 365 14.77 25.49 -24.83
N GLN A 366 13.79 26.13 -24.21
CA GLN A 366 12.72 26.83 -24.93
C GLN A 366 13.21 28.24 -25.25
N PRO A 367 13.44 28.61 -26.53
CA PRO A 367 13.77 29.99 -26.90
C PRO A 367 12.60 30.90 -26.53
N ALA A 368 12.93 32.11 -26.06
CA ALA A 368 11.99 33.17 -25.67
C ALA A 368 11.08 33.61 -26.82
#